data_42a87bb2ce5d0209ddc2f362e7a5c744
#
_entry.id   42a87bb2ce5d0209ddc2f362e7a5c744
#
_cell.length_a   1.000
_cell.length_b   1.000
_cell.length_c   1.000
_cell.angle_alpha   90.00
_cell.angle_beta   90.00
_cell.angle_gamma   90.00
#
_symmetry.space_group_name_H-M   'P 1'
#
loop_
_entity.id
_entity.type
_entity.pdbx_description
1 polymer ?
#
loop_
_entity_poly.entity_id
_entity_poly.type
_entity_poly.pdbx_seq_one_letter_code
_entity_poly.pdbx_strand_id
1 'polypeptide(L)'
;MLLGANVLASVVIGSLPAAAHHSGAMFDPQVVLTLKGTVTRFDYVNPHSWLYINVANDDGTSTEWGFELDAPPRLRRLGISPNFWQEGDPITVKTNPLKDGRPAGHLIGAVTEAGREFGDTAGVSR
;
A
#
# COMPACT_ATOMS: atom_id res chain seq x y z
N MET A 1 21.09 -66.65 -7.56
CA MET A 1 19.99 -66.01 -6.80
C MET A 1 20.55 -64.67 -6.27
N LEU A 2 20.35 -63.59 -7.00
CA LEU A 2 20.82 -62.26 -6.64
C LEU A 2 19.60 -61.44 -6.19
N LEU A 3 19.51 -61.14 -4.89
CA LEU A 3 18.52 -60.20 -4.37
C LEU A 3 18.98 -58.78 -4.64
N GLY A 4 18.24 -58.08 -5.52
CA GLY A 4 18.41 -56.65 -5.70
C GLY A 4 17.70 -55.89 -4.60
N ALA A 5 18.45 -55.15 -3.80
CA ALA A 5 17.90 -54.21 -2.84
C ALA A 5 17.50 -52.91 -3.54
N ASN A 6 16.22 -52.65 -3.66
CA ASN A 6 15.70 -51.35 -4.08
C ASN A 6 15.80 -50.36 -2.93
N VAL A 7 16.71 -49.41 -3.01
CA VAL A 7 16.78 -48.24 -2.14
C VAL A 7 15.81 -47.20 -2.65
N LEU A 8 14.69 -47.04 -1.98
CA LEU A 8 13.77 -45.91 -2.21
C LEU A 8 14.37 -44.67 -1.55
N ALA A 9 14.91 -43.79 -2.38
CA ALA A 9 15.31 -42.47 -1.93
C ALA A 9 14.07 -41.58 -1.73
N SER A 10 13.69 -41.37 -0.46
CA SER A 10 12.65 -40.42 -0.09
C SER A 10 13.16 -39.00 -0.28
N VAL A 11 12.68 -38.33 -1.30
CA VAL A 11 12.93 -36.90 -1.48
C VAL A 11 12.03 -36.15 -0.50
N VAL A 12 12.61 -35.65 0.59
CA VAL A 12 11.95 -34.72 1.49
C VAL A 12 11.92 -33.35 0.79
N ILE A 13 10.78 -33.02 0.20
CA ILE A 13 10.52 -31.67 -0.31
C ILE A 13 10.27 -30.80 0.92
N GLY A 14 11.34 -30.14 1.39
CA GLY A 14 11.22 -29.12 2.41
C GLY A 14 10.38 -27.96 1.86
N SER A 15 9.15 -27.82 2.35
CA SER A 15 8.37 -26.62 2.15
C SER A 15 9.08 -25.47 2.87
N LEU A 16 9.76 -24.62 2.09
CA LEU A 16 10.23 -23.33 2.60
C LEU A 16 8.99 -22.55 3.04
N PRO A 17 8.94 -22.04 4.29
CA PRO A 17 7.89 -21.13 4.66
C PRO A 17 8.00 -19.93 3.73
N ALA A 18 6.97 -19.70 2.91
CA ALA A 18 6.83 -18.46 2.20
C ALA A 18 6.70 -17.37 3.27
N ALA A 19 7.81 -16.73 3.54
CA ALA A 19 7.86 -15.60 4.45
C ALA A 19 7.09 -14.44 3.79
N ALA A 20 5.80 -14.46 3.99
CA ALA A 20 4.93 -13.31 3.79
C ALA A 20 5.30 -12.27 4.85
N HIS A 21 6.50 -11.76 4.75
CA HIS A 21 6.98 -10.74 5.64
C HIS A 21 6.79 -9.40 4.99
N HIS A 22 5.85 -8.96 5.37
CA HIS A 22 5.25 -7.77 5.35
C HIS A 22 6.04 -6.66 5.80
N SER A 23 6.10 -6.10 4.98
CA SER A 23 5.58 -4.88 4.40
C SER A 23 5.82 -3.67 5.29
N GLY A 24 5.60 -3.68 6.58
CA GLY A 24 5.92 -2.58 7.48
C GLY A 24 7.41 -2.21 7.54
N ALA A 25 8.31 -3.16 7.35
CA ALA A 25 9.76 -2.92 7.38
C ALA A 25 10.28 -2.15 6.15
N MET A 26 9.56 -2.10 5.05
CA MET A 26 9.95 -1.38 3.83
C MET A 26 9.63 0.11 3.89
N PHE A 27 8.70 0.52 4.73
CA PHE A 27 8.36 1.92 4.94
C PHE A 27 9.23 2.55 6.04
N ASP A 28 9.49 3.85 5.93
CA ASP A 28 10.24 4.60 6.94
C ASP A 28 9.29 5.29 7.92
N PRO A 29 9.09 4.74 9.14
CA PRO A 29 8.17 5.32 10.11
C PRO A 29 8.70 6.62 10.73
N GLN A 30 9.96 6.97 10.50
CA GLN A 30 10.58 8.20 11.02
C GLN A 30 10.36 9.38 10.07
N VAL A 31 9.98 9.11 8.82
CA VAL A 31 9.73 10.11 7.79
C VAL A 31 8.24 10.21 7.53
N VAL A 32 7.73 11.44 7.54
CA VAL A 32 6.36 11.74 7.14
C VAL A 32 6.41 12.73 5.99
N LEU A 33 5.83 12.33 4.86
CA LEU A 33 5.64 13.21 3.71
C LEU A 33 4.18 13.63 3.62
N THR A 34 3.96 14.88 3.18
CA THR A 34 2.63 15.38 2.81
C THR A 34 2.65 15.69 1.33
N LEU A 35 1.77 15.04 0.57
CA LEU A 35 1.71 15.13 -0.89
C LEU A 35 0.31 15.57 -1.31
N LYS A 36 0.25 16.56 -2.22
CA LYS A 36 -1.00 16.99 -2.87
C LYS A 36 -1.05 16.41 -4.28
N GLY A 37 -2.22 15.94 -4.66
CA GLY A 37 -2.42 15.38 -5.99
C GLY A 37 -3.88 15.14 -6.31
N THR A 38 -4.08 14.31 -7.31
CA THR A 38 -5.41 13.92 -7.79
C THR A 38 -5.51 12.41 -7.81
N VAL A 39 -6.57 11.85 -7.26
CA VAL A 39 -6.81 10.40 -7.25
C VAL A 39 -6.87 9.88 -8.69
N THR A 40 -6.09 8.83 -8.97
CA THR A 40 -6.13 8.10 -10.25
C THR A 40 -6.92 6.81 -10.12
N ARG A 41 -6.81 6.11 -8.97
CA ARG A 41 -7.60 4.90 -8.70
C ARG A 41 -7.51 4.51 -7.23
N PHE A 42 -8.48 3.71 -6.79
CA PHE A 42 -8.50 3.07 -5.49
C PHE A 42 -8.75 1.57 -5.64
N ASP A 43 -7.72 0.76 -5.41
CA ASP A 43 -7.79 -0.69 -5.48
C ASP A 43 -8.21 -1.23 -4.10
N TYR A 44 -9.49 -1.60 -3.99
CA TYR A 44 -10.09 -2.11 -2.75
C TYR A 44 -10.01 -3.64 -2.71
N VAL A 45 -8.82 -4.17 -2.41
CA VAL A 45 -8.46 -5.59 -2.59
C VAL A 45 -7.72 -6.17 -1.39
N ASN A 46 -7.75 -7.50 -1.26
CA ASN A 46 -6.91 -8.26 -0.33
C ASN A 46 -5.54 -8.56 -0.96
N PRO A 47 -4.47 -8.69 -0.15
CA PRO A 47 -4.39 -8.53 1.31
C PRO A 47 -4.28 -7.08 1.77
N HIS A 48 -3.94 -6.15 0.89
CA HIS A 48 -3.80 -4.73 1.15
C HIS A 48 -4.44 -3.92 0.03
N SER A 49 -5.25 -2.92 0.40
CA SER A 49 -5.79 -1.96 -0.55
C SER A 49 -4.76 -0.90 -0.90
N TRP A 50 -4.93 -0.24 -2.05
CA TRP A 50 -4.00 0.76 -2.55
C TRP A 50 -4.72 1.98 -3.10
N LEU A 51 -4.32 3.15 -2.61
CA LEU A 51 -4.74 4.44 -3.16
C LEU A 51 -3.63 4.99 -4.06
N TYR A 52 -3.97 5.39 -5.27
CA TYR A 52 -3.03 5.99 -6.23
C TYR A 52 -3.42 7.42 -6.54
N ILE A 53 -2.43 8.30 -6.55
CA ILE A 53 -2.62 9.71 -6.91
C ILE A 53 -1.54 10.18 -7.87
N ASN A 54 -1.87 11.12 -8.75
CA ASN A 54 -0.89 11.86 -9.52
C ASN A 54 -0.45 13.10 -8.74
N VAL A 55 0.86 13.24 -8.58
CA VAL A 55 1.50 14.39 -7.93
C VAL A 55 2.27 15.18 -8.97
N ALA A 56 2.00 16.47 -9.08
CA ALA A 56 2.74 17.35 -9.98
C ALA A 56 4.17 17.56 -9.49
N ASN A 57 5.13 17.46 -10.41
CA ASN A 57 6.54 17.75 -10.15
C ASN A 57 6.85 19.21 -10.54
N ASP A 58 7.95 19.76 -10.01
CA ASP A 58 8.37 21.13 -10.27
C ASP A 58 8.72 21.39 -11.75
N ASP A 59 9.07 20.35 -12.50
CA ASP A 59 9.42 20.41 -13.93
C ASP A 59 8.21 20.35 -14.87
N GLY A 60 6.98 20.34 -14.34
CA GLY A 60 5.74 20.25 -15.11
C GLY A 60 5.31 18.81 -15.47
N THR A 61 6.09 17.80 -15.12
CA THR A 61 5.68 16.39 -15.22
C THR A 61 4.85 15.98 -14.01
N SER A 62 4.30 14.78 -14.00
CA SER A 62 3.63 14.19 -12.84
C SER A 62 4.18 12.80 -12.53
N THR A 63 4.10 12.43 -11.27
CA THR A 63 4.47 11.10 -10.78
C THR A 63 3.27 10.46 -10.12
N GLU A 64 2.93 9.23 -10.50
CA GLU A 64 1.94 8.44 -9.78
C GLU A 64 2.56 7.88 -8.50
N TRP A 65 1.93 8.17 -7.37
CA TRP A 65 2.26 7.65 -6.06
C TRP A 65 1.24 6.60 -5.64
N GLY A 66 1.71 5.48 -5.07
CA GLY A 66 0.86 4.44 -4.50
C GLY A 66 0.97 4.41 -2.98
N PHE A 67 -0.17 4.32 -2.29
CA PHE A 67 -0.23 4.25 -0.83
C PHE A 67 -0.92 2.98 -0.38
N GLU A 68 -0.21 2.20 0.43
CA GLU A 68 -0.74 0.98 1.02
C GLU A 68 -1.68 1.29 2.17
N LEU A 69 -2.81 0.59 2.20
CA LEU A 69 -3.80 0.59 3.27
C LEU A 69 -4.08 -0.84 3.75
N ASP A 70 -4.89 -0.93 4.80
CA ASP A 70 -5.41 -2.20 5.30
C ASP A 70 -6.27 -2.95 4.26
N ALA A 71 -6.52 -4.22 4.57
CA ALA A 71 -7.46 -5.06 3.82
C ALA A 71 -8.90 -4.54 3.91
N PRO A 72 -9.76 -4.83 2.90
CA PRO A 72 -11.15 -4.40 2.86
C PRO A 72 -11.99 -4.63 4.12
N PRO A 73 -11.87 -5.77 4.84
CA PRO A 73 -12.66 -5.97 6.06
C PRO A 73 -12.37 -4.94 7.15
N ARG A 74 -11.10 -4.50 7.28
CA ARG A 74 -10.72 -3.46 8.24
C ARG A 74 -11.17 -2.09 7.77
N LEU A 75 -10.95 -1.76 6.51
CA LEU A 75 -11.38 -0.49 5.92
C LEU A 75 -12.89 -0.28 6.04
N ARG A 76 -13.68 -1.33 5.82
CA ARG A 76 -15.13 -1.29 5.98
C ARG A 76 -15.54 -0.91 7.40
N ARG A 77 -14.87 -1.48 8.43
CA ARG A 77 -15.11 -1.12 9.83
C ARG A 77 -14.78 0.34 10.14
N LEU A 78 -13.88 0.94 9.37
CA LEU A 78 -13.53 2.37 9.46
C LEU A 78 -14.42 3.27 8.60
N GLY A 79 -15.45 2.71 7.96
CA GLY A 79 -16.37 3.47 7.10
C GLY A 79 -15.85 3.73 5.69
N ILE A 80 -14.75 3.05 5.29
CA ILE A 80 -14.15 3.19 3.97
C ILE A 80 -14.74 2.14 3.05
N SER A 81 -15.49 2.57 2.05
CA SER A 81 -16.07 1.75 0.98
C SER A 81 -15.20 1.78 -0.28
N PRO A 82 -15.45 0.89 -1.26
CA PRO A 82 -14.76 0.94 -2.56
C PRO A 82 -14.88 2.28 -3.30
N ASN A 83 -15.95 3.04 -3.02
CA ASN A 83 -16.21 4.34 -3.66
C ASN A 83 -15.83 5.53 -2.77
N PHE A 84 -15.07 5.31 -1.71
CA PHE A 84 -14.70 6.39 -0.77
C PHE A 84 -13.84 7.46 -1.44
N TRP A 85 -12.88 7.06 -2.24
CA TRP A 85 -12.12 7.93 -3.13
C TRP A 85 -12.44 7.60 -4.58
N GLN A 86 -12.61 8.63 -5.39
CA GLN A 86 -12.95 8.48 -6.81
C GLN A 86 -11.88 9.12 -7.68
N GLU A 87 -11.69 8.57 -8.87
CA GLU A 87 -10.80 9.17 -9.87
C GLU A 87 -11.17 10.65 -10.10
N GLY A 88 -10.17 11.51 -10.08
CA GLY A 88 -10.34 12.95 -10.22
C GLY A 88 -10.50 13.73 -8.92
N ASP A 89 -10.66 13.06 -7.77
CA ASP A 89 -10.74 13.76 -6.48
C ASP A 89 -9.42 14.46 -6.16
N PRO A 90 -9.40 15.79 -5.95
CA PRO A 90 -8.26 16.46 -5.36
C PRO A 90 -8.07 16.03 -3.92
N ILE A 91 -6.84 15.68 -3.56
CA ILE A 91 -6.54 15.06 -2.26
C ILE A 91 -5.17 15.50 -1.74
N THR A 92 -5.07 15.60 -0.43
CA THR A 92 -3.80 15.70 0.28
C THR A 92 -3.61 14.45 1.11
N VAL A 93 -2.48 13.79 0.97
CA VAL A 93 -2.13 12.56 1.70
C VAL A 93 -0.94 12.78 2.60
N LYS A 94 -0.93 12.06 3.70
CA LYS A 94 0.15 11.96 4.66
C LYS A 94 0.63 10.53 4.70
N THR A 95 1.91 10.30 4.51
CA THR A 95 2.47 8.96 4.30
C THR A 95 3.84 8.76 4.92
N ASN A 96 4.14 7.52 5.33
CA ASN A 96 5.51 7.05 5.54
C ASN A 96 6.04 6.48 4.22
N PRO A 97 7.05 7.08 3.60
CA PRO A 97 7.51 6.66 2.28
C PRO A 97 8.26 5.32 2.33
N LEU A 98 8.43 4.70 1.16
CA LEU A 98 9.38 3.60 1.00
C LEU A 98 10.81 4.08 1.28
N LYS A 99 11.59 3.25 1.99
CA LYS A 99 13.01 3.51 2.28
C LYS A 99 13.89 3.56 1.04
N ASP A 100 13.48 2.90 -0.03
CA ASP A 100 14.23 2.82 -1.29
C ASP A 100 13.99 4.00 -2.25
N GLY A 101 13.14 4.94 -1.88
CA GLY A 101 12.87 6.16 -2.65
C GLY A 101 11.90 6.01 -3.82
N ARG A 102 11.32 4.83 -4.05
CA ARG A 102 10.25 4.68 -5.04
C ARG A 102 9.01 5.47 -4.62
N PRO A 103 8.19 5.95 -5.57
CA PRO A 103 7.01 6.77 -5.27
C PRO A 103 5.86 5.94 -4.69
N ALA A 104 6.04 5.49 -3.46
CA ALA A 104 5.03 4.77 -2.70
C ALA A 104 5.25 4.95 -1.20
N GLY A 105 4.22 4.67 -0.40
CA GLY A 105 4.30 4.75 1.05
C GLY A 105 3.14 4.03 1.74
N HIS A 106 3.19 3.98 3.06
CA HIS A 106 2.07 3.55 3.88
C HIS A 106 1.19 4.76 4.18
N LEU A 107 -0.11 4.68 3.91
CA LEU A 107 -1.04 5.79 4.13
C LEU A 107 -1.27 6.00 5.64
N ILE A 108 -0.90 7.18 6.14
CA ILE A 108 -1.18 7.60 7.52
C ILE A 108 -2.51 8.33 7.60
N GLY A 109 -2.75 9.22 6.67
CA GLY A 109 -3.95 10.02 6.60
C GLY A 109 -4.17 10.63 5.23
N ALA A 110 -5.42 11.02 4.96
CA ALA A 110 -5.78 11.67 3.73
C ALA A 110 -7.00 12.58 3.93
N VAL A 111 -7.03 13.69 3.23
CA VAL A 111 -8.18 14.59 3.17
C VAL A 111 -8.44 15.02 1.74
N THR A 112 -9.67 14.84 1.26
CA THR A 112 -10.09 15.37 -0.04
C THR A 112 -10.49 16.83 0.09
N GLU A 113 -10.43 17.58 -1.02
CA GLU A 113 -10.92 18.96 -1.06
C GLU A 113 -12.41 19.04 -0.66
N ALA A 114 -13.19 18.01 -0.98
CA ALA A 114 -14.60 17.89 -0.54
C ALA A 114 -14.77 17.59 0.96
N GLY A 115 -13.68 17.35 1.71
CA GLY A 115 -13.70 17.18 3.16
C GLY A 115 -13.87 15.75 3.66
N ARG A 116 -13.67 14.73 2.80
CA ARG A 116 -13.58 13.33 3.26
C ARG A 116 -12.23 13.09 3.92
N GLU A 117 -12.25 12.55 5.12
CA GLU A 117 -11.04 12.34 5.92
C GLU A 117 -10.83 10.86 6.23
N PHE A 118 -9.57 10.47 6.26
CA PHE A 118 -9.12 9.15 6.68
C PHE A 118 -7.87 9.29 7.55
N GLY A 119 -7.80 8.52 8.65
CA GLY A 119 -6.61 8.40 9.48
C GLY A 119 -6.21 9.69 10.20
N ASP A 120 -4.90 9.88 10.37
CA ASP A 120 -4.34 11.08 11.01
C ASP A 120 -4.18 12.21 10.01
N THR A 121 -5.06 13.19 10.09
CA THR A 121 -5.06 14.39 9.24
C THR A 121 -4.49 15.64 9.94
N ALA A 122 -3.89 15.48 11.11
CA ALA A 122 -3.27 16.60 11.82
C ALA A 122 -2.17 17.26 10.97
N GLY A 123 -2.27 18.59 10.80
CA GLY A 123 -1.34 19.36 9.99
C GLY A 123 -1.53 19.24 8.46
N VAL A 124 -2.58 18.55 8.01
CA VAL A 124 -2.93 18.44 6.59
C VAL A 124 -3.96 19.51 6.25
N SER A 125 -3.63 20.41 5.32
CA SER A 125 -4.57 21.40 4.78
C SER A 125 -5.33 20.84 3.58
N ARG A 126 -6.59 21.18 3.46
CA ARG A 126 -7.42 20.91 2.28
C ARG A 126 -6.90 21.64 1.05
#